data_20ad9958cd94dae8d7f96d9894522634
#
_entry.id   20ad9958cd94dae8d7f96d9894522634
#
_cell.length_a   1.000
_cell.length_b   1.000
_cell.length_c   1.000
_cell.angle_alpha   90.00
_cell.angle_beta   90.00
_cell.angle_gamma   90.00
#
_symmetry.space_group_name_H-M   'P 1'
#
loop_
_entity.id
_entity.type
_entity.pdbx_description
1 polymer ?
#
loop_
_entity_poly.entity_id
_entity_poly.type
_entity_poly.pdbx_seq_one_letter_code
_entity_poly.pdbx_strand_id
1 'polypeptide(L)'
;VHELREFVTESFQDVRRAISELKPVEYENYQSLFKIKELVKSFIKLTNINVKLTISKNTWNLSRNQSITLYRLIQESLSNSSRHGKATEIRIFITFNTSNLIITISDNGIGCGNIKKGNGLNSINERIYELNGKVEFDNSNNGFTIRASFPKFSGGDFFE
;
A
#
# COMPACT_ATOMS: atom_id res chain seq x y z
N VAL A 1 -14.82 -22.24 -17.48
CA VAL A 1 -14.98 -20.88 -16.88
C VAL A 1 -14.94 -20.94 -15.35
N HIS A 2 -15.48 -22.00 -14.73
CA HIS A 2 -15.47 -22.18 -13.27
C HIS A 2 -14.08 -22.53 -12.75
N GLU A 3 -13.37 -23.44 -13.38
CA GLU A 3 -12.01 -23.89 -13.02
C GLU A 3 -10.98 -22.75 -13.11
N LEU A 4 -11.13 -21.84 -14.09
CA LEU A 4 -10.26 -20.67 -14.20
C LEU A 4 -10.48 -19.68 -13.05
N ARG A 5 -11.71 -19.55 -12.56
CA ARG A 5 -12.04 -18.71 -11.39
C ARG A 5 -11.48 -19.30 -10.10
N GLU A 6 -11.57 -20.61 -9.93
CA GLU A 6 -11.02 -21.30 -8.75
C GLU A 6 -9.50 -21.22 -8.73
N PHE A 7 -8.84 -21.49 -9.88
CA PHE A 7 -7.39 -21.37 -10.02
C PHE A 7 -6.88 -19.95 -9.74
N VAL A 8 -7.59 -18.94 -10.24
CA VAL A 8 -7.29 -17.53 -9.96
C VAL A 8 -7.50 -17.20 -8.47
N THR A 9 -8.56 -17.74 -7.86
CA THR A 9 -8.86 -17.50 -6.44
C THR A 9 -7.85 -18.19 -5.52
N GLU A 10 -7.42 -19.42 -5.83
CA GLU A 10 -6.38 -20.14 -5.10
C GLU A 10 -5.02 -19.47 -5.24
N SER A 11 -4.64 -19.07 -6.46
CA SER A 11 -3.40 -18.32 -6.70
C SER A 11 -3.37 -17.00 -5.92
N PHE A 12 -4.51 -16.32 -5.79
CA PHE A 12 -4.61 -15.11 -4.97
C PHE A 12 -4.57 -15.38 -3.47
N GLN A 13 -5.10 -16.51 -3.01
CA GLN A 13 -4.97 -16.92 -1.61
C GLN A 13 -3.53 -17.28 -1.26
N ASP A 14 -2.80 -17.92 -2.16
CA ASP A 14 -1.39 -18.24 -1.99
C ASP A 14 -0.52 -16.98 -1.97
N VAL A 15 -0.80 -16.02 -2.86
CA VAL A 15 -0.18 -14.68 -2.82
C VAL A 15 -0.46 -13.96 -1.50
N ARG A 16 -1.71 -14.02 -1.03
CA ARG A 16 -2.11 -13.41 0.25
C ARG A 16 -1.42 -14.09 1.43
N ARG A 17 -1.27 -15.40 1.39
CA ARG A 17 -0.57 -16.19 2.40
C ARG A 17 0.93 -15.90 2.37
N ALA A 18 1.56 -15.93 1.20
CA ALA A 18 2.96 -15.58 1.02
C ALA A 18 3.27 -14.13 1.46
N ILE A 19 2.35 -13.19 1.20
CA ILE A 19 2.46 -11.79 1.63
C ILE A 19 2.20 -11.65 3.14
N SER A 20 1.30 -12.46 3.74
CA SER A 20 0.99 -12.43 5.17
C SER A 20 2.01 -13.18 6.04
N GLU A 21 2.67 -14.19 5.50
CA GLU A 21 3.72 -14.98 6.14
C GLU A 21 5.09 -14.27 6.20
N LEU A 22 5.24 -13.14 5.49
CA LEU A 22 6.34 -12.22 5.72
C LEU A 22 6.18 -11.65 7.14
N LYS A 23 6.77 -12.34 8.13
CA LYS A 23 6.76 -11.97 9.55
C LYS A 23 7.08 -10.49 9.71
N PRO A 24 6.45 -9.78 10.69
CA PRO A 24 6.90 -8.46 11.08
C PRO A 24 8.32 -8.58 11.63
N VAL A 25 9.30 -8.31 10.78
CA VAL A 25 10.71 -8.24 11.17
C VAL A 25 10.92 -6.93 11.92
N GLU A 26 11.74 -6.96 12.96
CA GLU A 26 12.18 -5.77 13.70
C GLU A 26 12.72 -4.72 12.71
N TYR A 27 12.05 -3.55 12.68
CA TYR A 27 12.26 -2.55 11.65
C TYR A 27 13.34 -1.56 12.07
N GLU A 28 14.54 -1.71 11.56
CA GLU A 28 15.44 -0.58 11.37
C GLU A 28 15.07 0.17 10.08
N ASN A 29 15.15 1.49 10.11
CA ASN A 29 14.56 2.40 9.12
C ASN A 29 14.92 2.16 7.66
N TYR A 30 16.11 1.71 7.37
CA TYR A 30 16.57 1.38 6.01
C TYR A 30 15.83 0.17 5.43
N GLN A 31 15.36 -0.72 6.27
CA GLN A 31 14.69 -1.95 5.84
C GLN A 31 13.24 -1.72 5.37
N SER A 32 12.56 -0.66 5.78
CA SER A 32 11.15 -0.44 5.42
C SER A 32 10.98 -0.14 3.93
N LEU A 33 11.77 0.76 3.38
CA LEU A 33 11.74 1.09 1.94
C LEU A 33 12.27 -0.05 1.08
N PHE A 34 13.27 -0.77 1.57
CA PHE A 34 13.77 -1.99 0.92
C PHE A 34 12.67 -3.06 0.83
N LYS A 35 11.95 -3.30 1.92
CA LYS A 35 10.83 -4.28 1.94
C LYS A 35 9.68 -3.88 1.02
N ILE A 36 9.39 -2.60 0.89
CA ILE A 36 8.42 -2.10 -0.09
C ILE A 36 8.86 -2.42 -1.51
N LYS A 37 10.15 -2.22 -1.84
CA LYS A 37 10.69 -2.59 -3.15
C LYS A 37 10.57 -4.09 -3.42
N GLU A 38 10.89 -4.92 -2.43
CA GLU A 38 10.76 -6.39 -2.55
C GLU A 38 9.30 -6.83 -2.66
N LEU A 39 8.38 -6.20 -1.93
CA LEU A 39 6.94 -6.43 -2.06
C LEU A 39 6.46 -6.15 -3.49
N VAL A 40 6.81 -4.99 -4.04
CA VAL A 40 6.44 -4.59 -5.40
C VAL A 40 7.02 -5.55 -6.44
N LYS A 41 8.29 -5.91 -6.30
CA LYS A 41 8.97 -6.86 -7.19
C LYS A 41 8.30 -8.24 -7.18
N SER A 42 7.97 -8.75 -6.00
CA SER A 42 7.27 -10.02 -5.84
C SER A 42 5.86 -9.97 -6.43
N PHE A 43 5.15 -8.87 -6.22
CA PHE A 43 3.82 -8.67 -6.78
C PHE A 43 3.84 -8.65 -8.33
N ILE A 44 4.78 -7.95 -8.95
CA ILE A 44 4.94 -7.93 -10.42
C ILE A 44 5.17 -9.36 -10.94
N LYS A 45 6.07 -10.11 -10.28
CA LYS A 45 6.40 -11.48 -10.69
C LYS A 45 5.21 -12.42 -10.61
N LEU A 46 4.33 -12.24 -9.64
CA LEU A 46 3.18 -13.12 -9.40
C LEU A 46 1.96 -12.77 -10.25
N THR A 47 1.76 -11.49 -10.55
CA THR A 47 0.53 -11.01 -11.21
C THR A 47 0.73 -10.58 -12.66
N ASN A 48 1.95 -10.35 -13.10
CA ASN A 48 2.30 -9.69 -14.36
C ASN A 48 1.70 -8.27 -14.52
N ILE A 49 1.19 -7.66 -13.45
CA ILE A 49 0.73 -6.28 -13.45
C ILE A 49 1.97 -5.37 -13.37
N ASN A 50 2.02 -4.37 -14.26
CA ASN A 50 3.11 -3.41 -14.25
C ASN A 50 2.98 -2.46 -13.05
N VAL A 51 4.00 -2.38 -12.21
CA VAL A 51 4.01 -1.44 -11.07
C VAL A 51 5.21 -0.51 -11.18
N LYS A 52 4.95 0.79 -11.23
CA LYS A 52 5.96 1.83 -11.21
C LYS A 52 6.07 2.42 -9.80
N LEU A 53 7.17 2.15 -9.12
CA LEU A 53 7.47 2.68 -7.79
C LEU A 53 8.50 3.81 -7.91
N THR A 54 8.12 4.99 -7.44
CA THR A 54 9.00 6.16 -7.35
C THR A 54 9.10 6.63 -5.91
N ILE A 55 10.33 6.74 -5.41
CA ILE A 55 10.62 7.23 -4.06
C ILE A 55 11.49 8.46 -4.19
N SER A 56 11.15 9.55 -3.48
CA SER A 56 11.95 10.78 -3.50
C SER A 56 13.38 10.52 -3.01
N LYS A 57 14.33 11.30 -3.50
CA LYS A 57 15.76 11.17 -3.12
C LYS A 57 16.01 11.51 -1.66
N ASN A 58 15.36 12.57 -1.18
CA ASN A 58 15.50 13.00 0.22
C ASN A 58 14.51 12.21 1.06
N THR A 59 15.02 11.33 1.90
CA THR A 59 14.23 10.53 2.83
C THR A 59 14.66 10.84 4.27
N TRP A 60 13.77 10.59 5.22
CA TRP A 60 14.04 10.61 6.65
C TRP A 60 13.50 9.34 7.30
N ASN A 61 13.92 9.09 8.53
CA ASN A 61 13.62 7.86 9.22
C ASN A 61 12.14 7.78 9.63
N LEU A 62 11.47 6.73 9.23
CA LEU A 62 10.12 6.41 9.65
C LEU A 62 10.12 5.79 11.05
N SER A 63 9.13 6.12 11.86
CA SER A 63 8.86 5.34 13.06
C SER A 63 8.41 3.93 12.70
N ARG A 64 8.44 3.01 13.67
CA ARG A 64 7.95 1.65 13.47
C ARG A 64 6.50 1.63 12.96
N ASN A 65 5.63 2.41 13.60
CA ASN A 65 4.21 2.47 13.22
C ASN A 65 4.01 3.07 11.82
N GLN A 66 4.77 4.11 11.46
CA GLN A 66 4.76 4.68 10.11
C GLN A 66 5.22 3.65 9.07
N SER A 67 6.27 2.90 9.36
CA SER A 67 6.80 1.85 8.48
C SER A 67 5.79 0.74 8.23
N ILE A 68 5.13 0.27 9.29
CA ILE A 68 4.10 -0.77 9.21
C ILE A 68 2.89 -0.25 8.43
N THR A 69 2.43 0.96 8.73
CA THR A 69 1.27 1.57 8.07
C THR A 69 1.52 1.79 6.59
N LEU A 70 2.69 2.31 6.21
CA LEU A 70 3.09 2.48 4.81
C LEU A 70 3.13 1.13 4.06
N TYR A 71 3.73 0.12 4.66
CA TYR A 71 3.79 -1.22 4.07
C TYR A 71 2.39 -1.80 3.84
N ARG A 72 1.52 -1.73 4.85
CA ARG A 72 0.15 -2.24 4.76
C ARG A 72 -0.71 -1.48 3.76
N LEU A 73 -0.56 -0.16 3.68
CA LEU A 73 -1.24 0.66 2.69
C LEU A 73 -0.90 0.21 1.27
N ILE A 74 0.39 0.02 0.98
CA ILE A 74 0.83 -0.44 -0.34
C ILE A 74 0.34 -1.87 -0.61
N GLN A 75 0.50 -2.77 0.35
CA GLN A 75 0.05 -4.16 0.25
C GLN A 75 -1.45 -4.27 -0.08
N GLU A 76 -2.29 -3.54 0.65
CA GLU A 76 -3.74 -3.55 0.43
C GLU A 76 -4.11 -2.91 -0.92
N SER A 77 -3.44 -1.82 -1.30
CA SER A 77 -3.66 -1.17 -2.58
C SER A 77 -3.34 -2.08 -3.76
N LEU A 78 -2.19 -2.76 -3.74
CA LEU A 78 -1.80 -3.74 -4.76
C LEU A 78 -2.83 -4.88 -4.85
N SER A 79 -3.25 -5.41 -3.69
CA SER A 79 -4.25 -6.47 -3.62
C SER A 79 -5.60 -6.04 -4.20
N ASN A 80 -6.05 -4.82 -3.89
CA ASN A 80 -7.33 -4.29 -4.37
C ASN A 80 -7.31 -4.04 -5.88
N SER A 81 -6.24 -3.42 -6.41
CA SER A 81 -6.09 -3.18 -7.85
C SER A 81 -6.08 -4.48 -8.65
N SER A 82 -5.47 -5.54 -8.12
CA SER A 82 -5.43 -6.85 -8.74
C SER A 82 -6.78 -7.58 -8.70
N ARG A 83 -7.47 -7.57 -7.55
CA ARG A 83 -8.70 -8.35 -7.35
C ARG A 83 -9.95 -7.69 -7.93
N HIS A 84 -10.05 -6.39 -7.74
CA HIS A 84 -11.28 -5.65 -8.02
C HIS A 84 -11.12 -4.70 -9.20
N GLY A 85 -9.92 -4.14 -9.36
CA GLY A 85 -9.65 -3.11 -10.35
C GLY A 85 -9.45 -3.66 -11.76
N LYS A 86 -9.10 -4.92 -11.95
CA LYS A 86 -8.62 -5.44 -13.25
C LYS A 86 -7.52 -4.55 -13.84
N ALA A 87 -6.72 -3.96 -12.97
CA ALA A 87 -5.66 -3.05 -13.36
C ALA A 87 -4.55 -3.78 -14.13
N THR A 88 -3.97 -3.10 -15.10
CA THR A 88 -2.77 -3.54 -15.82
C THR A 88 -1.54 -2.72 -15.48
N GLU A 89 -1.74 -1.53 -14.93
CA GLU A 89 -0.69 -0.64 -14.45
C GLU A 89 -1.06 -0.03 -13.10
N ILE A 90 -0.10 0.00 -12.18
CA ILE A 90 -0.20 0.66 -10.88
C ILE A 90 0.99 1.61 -10.73
N ARG A 91 0.75 2.81 -10.25
CA ARG A 91 1.79 3.81 -9.96
C ARG A 91 1.80 4.13 -8.48
N ILE A 92 2.99 4.07 -7.89
CA ILE A 92 3.22 4.37 -6.47
C ILE A 92 4.25 5.48 -6.38
N PHE A 93 3.88 6.58 -5.75
CA PHE A 93 4.77 7.69 -5.43
C PHE A 93 4.88 7.83 -3.93
N ILE A 94 6.11 7.82 -3.42
CA ILE A 94 6.44 8.03 -2.01
C ILE A 94 7.34 9.26 -1.94
N THR A 95 6.82 10.34 -1.38
CA THR A 95 7.52 11.62 -1.33
C THR A 95 7.72 12.06 0.11
N PHE A 96 8.96 12.30 0.48
CA PHE A 96 9.35 12.87 1.76
C PHE A 96 9.62 14.35 1.57
N ASN A 97 8.91 15.19 2.28
CA ASN A 97 9.24 16.61 2.41
C ASN A 97 9.73 16.91 3.84
N THR A 98 9.93 18.18 4.18
CA THR A 98 10.45 18.57 5.49
C THR A 98 9.55 18.18 6.65
N SER A 99 8.25 18.08 6.42
CA SER A 99 7.24 17.93 7.48
C SER A 99 6.37 16.70 7.34
N ASN A 100 6.24 16.13 6.14
CA ASN A 100 5.30 15.03 5.88
C ASN A 100 5.89 13.98 4.94
N LEU A 101 5.44 12.76 5.11
CA LEU A 101 5.46 11.72 4.11
C LEU A 101 4.14 11.76 3.34
N ILE A 102 4.21 11.79 2.02
CA ILE A 102 3.07 11.80 1.12
C ILE A 102 3.15 10.56 0.23
N ILE A 103 2.07 9.81 0.17
CA ILE A 103 1.95 8.60 -0.63
C ILE A 103 0.79 8.78 -1.60
N THR A 104 1.04 8.53 -2.88
CA THR A 104 0.00 8.44 -3.90
C THR A 104 0.09 7.09 -4.58
N ILE A 105 -1.01 6.36 -4.59
CA ILE A 105 -1.13 5.07 -5.28
C ILE A 105 -2.31 5.18 -6.22
N SER A 106 -2.08 4.94 -7.50
CA SER A 106 -3.13 4.98 -8.53
C SER A 106 -3.03 3.77 -9.44
N ASP A 107 -4.17 3.24 -9.83
CA ASP A 107 -4.27 2.20 -10.85
C ASP A 107 -5.11 2.66 -12.04
N ASN A 108 -4.98 1.95 -13.15
CA ASN A 108 -5.74 2.17 -14.38
C ASN A 108 -6.90 1.17 -14.53
N GLY A 109 -7.39 0.63 -13.44
CA GLY A 109 -8.47 -0.36 -13.45
C GLY A 109 -9.85 0.24 -13.69
N ILE A 110 -10.87 -0.56 -13.48
CA ILE A 110 -12.28 -0.15 -13.68
C ILE A 110 -12.82 0.72 -12.53
N GLY A 111 -11.99 1.02 -11.52
CA GLY A 111 -12.44 1.64 -10.27
C GLY A 111 -13.32 0.72 -9.41
N CYS A 112 -13.83 1.24 -8.33
CA CYS A 112 -14.80 0.55 -7.47
C CYS A 112 -16.17 1.21 -7.63
N GLY A 113 -17.18 0.52 -8.10
CA GLY A 113 -18.52 1.07 -8.37
C GLY A 113 -19.16 1.75 -7.16
N ASN A 114 -19.17 1.11 -6.01
CA ASN A 114 -19.43 1.71 -4.70
C ASN A 114 -18.26 1.37 -3.79
N ILE A 115 -17.57 2.37 -3.25
CA ILE A 115 -16.59 2.17 -2.19
C ILE A 115 -17.34 1.70 -0.94
N LYS A 116 -17.81 0.46 -0.93
CA LYS A 116 -18.02 -0.24 0.34
C LYS A 116 -16.60 -0.43 0.86
N LYS A 117 -16.18 0.47 1.75
CA LYS A 117 -14.91 0.35 2.45
C LYS A 117 -14.86 -1.05 3.03
N GLY A 118 -14.16 -1.96 2.35
CA GLY A 118 -13.87 -3.28 2.91
C GLY A 118 -13.05 -3.11 4.17
N ASN A 119 -13.01 -4.11 5.01
CA ASN A 119 -12.28 -4.08 6.28
C ASN A 119 -10.83 -3.62 6.14
N GLY A 120 -10.18 -3.87 4.99
CA GLY A 120 -8.80 -3.46 4.72
C GLY A 120 -8.62 -1.93 4.66
N LEU A 121 -9.43 -1.22 3.87
CA LEU A 121 -9.32 0.24 3.75
C LEU A 121 -9.75 0.96 5.02
N ASN A 122 -10.72 0.42 5.77
CA ASN A 122 -11.11 0.98 7.06
C ASN A 122 -9.95 0.87 8.09
N SER A 123 -9.33 -0.30 8.18
CA SER A 123 -8.19 -0.50 9.09
C SER A 123 -6.99 0.40 8.72
N ILE A 124 -6.77 0.64 7.43
CA ILE A 124 -5.71 1.57 6.98
C ILE A 124 -6.06 3.01 7.37
N ASN A 125 -7.31 3.42 7.18
CA ASN A 125 -7.77 4.76 7.55
C ASN A 125 -7.57 5.02 9.05
N GLU A 126 -7.95 4.07 9.92
CA GLU A 126 -7.74 4.15 11.36
C GLU A 126 -6.25 4.30 11.72
N ARG A 127 -5.39 3.47 11.13
CA ARG A 127 -3.93 3.53 11.38
C ARG A 127 -3.29 4.84 10.92
N ILE A 128 -3.73 5.39 9.79
CA ILE A 128 -3.25 6.68 9.30
C ILE A 128 -3.72 7.80 10.25
N TYR A 129 -4.96 7.73 10.73
CA TYR A 129 -5.48 8.67 11.70
C TYR A 129 -4.71 8.64 13.02
N GLU A 130 -4.38 7.45 13.55
CA GLU A 130 -3.54 7.27 14.74
C GLU A 130 -2.14 7.90 14.60
N LEU A 131 -1.65 8.04 13.36
CA LEU A 131 -0.39 8.73 13.07
C LEU A 131 -0.57 10.24 12.83
N ASN A 132 -1.72 10.82 13.19
CA ASN A 132 -2.12 12.19 12.87
C ASN A 132 -2.06 12.48 11.36
N GLY A 133 -2.30 11.47 10.56
CA GLY A 133 -2.28 11.52 9.10
C GLY A 133 -3.66 11.77 8.52
N LYS A 134 -3.67 11.84 7.18
CA LYS A 134 -4.90 11.99 6.37
C LYS A 134 -4.86 10.99 5.23
N VAL A 135 -6.03 10.51 4.81
CA VAL A 135 -6.17 9.69 3.61
C VAL A 135 -7.40 10.11 2.84
N GLU A 136 -7.27 10.17 1.53
CA GLU A 136 -8.32 10.48 0.57
C GLU A 136 -8.39 9.36 -0.47
N PHE A 137 -9.60 9.03 -0.87
CA PHE A 137 -9.87 8.03 -1.90
C PHE A 137 -10.60 8.72 -3.05
N ASP A 138 -10.05 8.57 -4.25
CA ASP A 138 -10.66 9.06 -5.48
C ASP A 138 -10.96 7.85 -6.38
N ASN A 139 -12.22 7.76 -6.75
CA ASN A 139 -12.73 6.66 -7.57
C ASN A 139 -13.31 7.25 -8.85
N SER A 140 -12.68 6.94 -9.95
CA SER A 140 -13.13 7.32 -11.28
C SER A 140 -13.40 6.09 -12.15
N ASN A 141 -14.11 6.27 -13.26
CA ASN A 141 -14.32 5.20 -14.23
C ASN A 141 -13.02 4.71 -14.91
N ASN A 142 -11.91 5.40 -14.65
CA ASN A 142 -10.60 5.12 -15.24
C ASN A 142 -9.57 4.69 -14.18
N GLY A 143 -10.01 4.18 -13.03
CA GLY A 143 -9.13 3.68 -12.00
C GLY A 143 -9.44 4.18 -10.59
N PHE A 144 -8.64 3.76 -9.64
CA PHE A 144 -8.73 4.10 -8.25
C PHE A 144 -7.45 4.79 -7.78
N THR A 145 -7.59 5.84 -6.99
CA THR A 145 -6.44 6.56 -6.44
C THR A 145 -6.58 6.73 -4.94
N ILE A 146 -5.51 6.42 -4.23
CA ILE A 146 -5.36 6.68 -2.79
C ILE A 146 -4.29 7.74 -2.61
N ARG A 147 -4.60 8.79 -1.86
CA ARG A 147 -3.63 9.79 -1.40
C ARG A 147 -3.61 9.78 0.12
N ALA A 148 -2.46 9.49 0.68
CA ALA A 148 -2.26 9.48 2.12
C ALA A 148 -1.08 10.37 2.52
N SER A 149 -1.15 10.93 3.70
CA SER A 149 -0.03 11.66 4.28
C SER A 149 0.01 11.48 5.78
N PHE A 150 1.20 11.47 6.35
CA PHE A 150 1.39 11.56 7.79
C PHE A 150 2.64 12.36 8.13
N PRO A 151 2.62 13.07 9.27
CA PRO A 151 3.67 13.98 9.65
C PRO A 151 4.98 13.23 9.91
N LYS A 152 6.09 13.92 9.72
CA LYS A 152 7.40 13.46 10.14
C LYS A 152 7.36 13.22 11.66
N PHE A 153 7.80 12.04 12.07
CA PHE A 153 7.90 11.73 13.47
C PHE A 153 8.95 12.63 14.14
N SER A 154 8.52 13.45 15.09
CA SER A 154 9.41 14.23 15.96
C SER A 154 9.61 13.41 17.22
N GLY A 155 10.79 12.82 17.43
CA GLY A 155 11.08 11.87 18.51
C GLY A 155 10.93 12.37 19.94
N GLY A 156 9.92 13.23 20.22
CA GLY A 156 9.62 13.83 21.51
C GLY A 156 8.32 13.36 22.19
N ASP A 157 7.46 12.61 21.50
CA ASP A 157 6.12 12.28 22.00
C ASP A 157 6.00 10.88 22.66
N PHE A 158 7.08 10.34 23.18
CA PHE A 158 6.99 9.17 24.05
C PHE A 158 7.44 9.55 25.46
N PHE A 159 6.55 10.16 26.21
CA PHE A 159 6.50 10.07 27.70
C PHE A 159 5.40 11.02 28.18
N GLU A 160 4.17 10.53 28.22
CA GLU A 160 3.27 10.72 29.36
C GLU A 160 2.33 9.52 29.44
#